data_d37359a026354aeb762145de499f1d15
#
_entry.id   d37359a026354aeb762145de499f1d15
#
_cell.length_a   1.000
_cell.length_b   1.000
_cell.length_c   1.000
_cell.angle_alpha   90.00
_cell.angle_beta   90.00
_cell.angle_gamma   90.00
#
_symmetry.space_group_name_H-M   'P 1'
#
loop_
_entity.id
_entity.type
_entity.pdbx_description
1 polymer ?
#
loop_
_entity_poly.entity_id
_entity_poly.type
_entity_poly.pdbx_seq_one_letter_code
_entity_poly.pdbx_strand_id
1 'polypeptide(L)'
;MGVGRALYYIMGLLNNLLDNFKNAEFTVAPNKKLKTISADFKKAFNLSLVFYKGPHIADGDLTLAALNKKTTKNINTHAEGLKIKASMKVGDAEKLFDSSFGVAVQIKDAEGKILVPNGITIGQAARGEYKL
;
A
#
# COMPACT_ATOMS: atom_id res chain seq x y z
N MET A 1 -27.15 -22.87 -19.90
CA MET A 1 -26.06 -22.52 -20.80
C MET A 1 -25.39 -21.21 -20.45
N GLY A 2 -26.11 -20.13 -20.31
CA GLY A 2 -25.52 -18.81 -20.01
C GLY A 2 -24.88 -18.70 -18.63
N VAL A 3 -25.45 -19.35 -17.62
CA VAL A 3 -24.98 -19.23 -16.23
C VAL A 3 -23.60 -19.84 -16.06
N GLY A 4 -23.34 -21.03 -16.57
CA GLY A 4 -22.06 -21.68 -16.46
C GLY A 4 -20.95 -20.91 -17.21
N ARG A 5 -21.31 -20.37 -18.36
CA ARG A 5 -20.37 -19.59 -19.18
C ARG A 5 -20.04 -18.27 -18.53
N ALA A 6 -21.01 -17.57 -17.97
CA ALA A 6 -20.79 -16.33 -17.25
C ALA A 6 -19.92 -16.53 -16.01
N LEU A 7 -20.16 -17.60 -15.25
CA LEU A 7 -19.37 -17.93 -14.08
C LEU A 7 -17.91 -18.22 -14.45
N TYR A 8 -17.69 -18.98 -15.51
CA TYR A 8 -16.34 -19.28 -15.99
C TYR A 8 -15.59 -18.00 -16.37
N TYR A 9 -16.27 -17.09 -17.08
CA TYR A 9 -15.68 -15.82 -17.49
C TYR A 9 -15.33 -14.94 -16.29
N ILE A 10 -16.20 -14.88 -15.29
CA ILE A 10 -15.95 -14.12 -14.06
C ILE A 10 -14.76 -14.71 -13.30
N MET A 11 -14.64 -16.03 -13.21
CA MET A 11 -13.51 -16.68 -12.57
C MET A 11 -12.19 -16.38 -13.29
N GLY A 12 -12.21 -16.31 -14.61
CA GLY A 12 -11.03 -15.92 -15.38
C GLY A 12 -10.58 -14.49 -15.09
N LEU A 13 -11.53 -13.57 -15.00
CA LEU A 13 -11.25 -12.19 -14.63
C LEU A 13 -10.66 -12.07 -13.22
N LEU A 14 -11.23 -12.80 -12.26
CA LEU A 14 -10.74 -12.82 -10.90
C LEU A 14 -9.32 -13.38 -10.84
N ASN A 15 -9.03 -14.44 -11.56
CA ASN A 15 -7.67 -15.00 -11.60
C ASN A 15 -6.66 -14.00 -12.17
N ASN A 16 -7.04 -13.27 -13.23
CA ASN A 16 -6.17 -12.22 -13.77
C ASN A 16 -5.91 -11.10 -12.77
N LEU A 17 -6.94 -10.68 -12.02
CA LEU A 17 -6.79 -9.68 -10.99
C LEU A 17 -5.90 -10.18 -9.86
N LEU A 18 -6.08 -11.43 -9.42
CA LEU A 18 -5.26 -12.03 -8.39
C LEU A 18 -3.79 -12.14 -8.82
N ASP A 19 -3.55 -12.52 -10.07
CA ASP A 19 -2.20 -12.61 -10.61
C ASP A 19 -1.57 -11.22 -10.68
N ASN A 20 -2.31 -10.20 -11.08
CA ASN A 20 -1.82 -8.83 -11.08
C ASN A 20 -1.43 -8.37 -9.69
N PHE A 21 -2.27 -8.62 -8.68
CA PHE A 21 -1.94 -8.28 -7.30
C PHE A 21 -0.77 -9.09 -6.77
N LYS A 22 -0.71 -10.37 -7.10
CA LYS A 22 0.37 -11.27 -6.65
C LYS A 22 1.72 -10.84 -7.18
N ASN A 23 1.77 -10.39 -8.43
CA ASN A 23 3.00 -9.99 -9.10
C ASN A 23 3.25 -8.47 -9.03
N ALA A 24 2.29 -7.71 -8.53
CA ALA A 24 2.43 -6.26 -8.42
C ALA A 24 3.57 -5.91 -7.46
N GLU A 25 4.42 -5.01 -7.91
CA GLU A 25 5.45 -4.41 -7.08
C GLU A 25 5.17 -2.91 -7.00
N PHE A 26 5.36 -2.39 -5.81
CA PHE A 26 5.20 -0.98 -5.55
C PHE A 26 6.54 -0.43 -5.06
N THR A 27 7.08 0.54 -5.77
CA THR A 27 8.38 1.13 -5.44
C THR A 27 8.18 2.55 -4.92
N VAL A 28 8.81 2.85 -3.80
CA VAL A 28 8.72 4.14 -3.13
C VAL A 28 10.05 4.87 -3.30
N ALA A 29 10.01 6.09 -3.84
CA ALA A 29 11.19 6.93 -3.96
C ALA A 29 11.08 8.14 -3.04
N PRO A 30 12.18 8.55 -2.36
CA PRO A 30 12.14 9.66 -1.39
C PRO A 30 11.75 11.01 -1.99
N ASN A 31 11.97 11.21 -3.28
CA ASN A 31 11.65 12.48 -3.94
C ASN A 31 10.19 12.59 -4.41
N LYS A 32 9.41 11.52 -4.24
CA LYS A 32 7.99 11.56 -4.60
C LYS A 32 7.16 12.24 -3.53
N LYS A 33 6.11 12.92 -3.96
CA LYS A 33 5.13 13.49 -3.03
C LYS A 33 4.30 12.37 -2.39
N LEU A 34 3.89 12.58 -1.15
CA LEU A 34 3.10 11.59 -0.42
C LEU A 34 1.80 11.24 -1.15
N LYS A 35 1.13 12.24 -1.72
CA LYS A 35 -0.10 12.01 -2.48
C LYS A 35 0.13 11.13 -3.72
N THR A 36 1.29 11.28 -4.36
CA THR A 36 1.66 10.45 -5.51
C THR A 36 1.92 9.02 -5.09
N ILE A 37 2.65 8.84 -3.99
CA ILE A 37 2.92 7.50 -3.43
C ILE A 37 1.60 6.81 -3.05
N SER A 38 0.71 7.53 -2.38
CA SER A 38 -0.61 6.99 -2.00
C SER A 38 -1.46 6.63 -3.22
N ALA A 39 -1.44 7.46 -4.27
CA ALA A 39 -2.17 7.19 -5.51
C ALA A 39 -1.61 5.95 -6.23
N ASP A 40 -0.28 5.83 -6.29
CA ASP A 40 0.38 4.68 -6.90
C ASP A 40 0.07 3.38 -6.12
N PHE A 41 0.05 3.46 -4.80
CA PHE A 41 -0.30 2.33 -3.94
C PHE A 41 -1.74 1.88 -4.18
N LYS A 42 -2.67 2.83 -4.27
CA LYS A 42 -4.07 2.53 -4.55
C LYS A 42 -4.23 1.89 -5.93
N LYS A 43 -3.49 2.38 -6.91
CA LYS A 43 -3.50 1.82 -8.26
C LYS A 43 -2.96 0.38 -8.27
N ALA A 44 -1.91 0.11 -7.49
CA ALA A 44 -1.29 -1.20 -7.45
C ALA A 44 -2.12 -2.22 -6.67
N PHE A 45 -2.69 -1.83 -5.54
CA PHE A 45 -3.30 -2.77 -4.59
C PHE A 45 -4.76 -2.47 -4.24
N ASN A 46 -5.33 -1.39 -4.74
CA ASN A 46 -6.69 -0.94 -4.40
C ASN A 46 -6.88 -0.77 -2.87
N LEU A 47 -5.85 -0.25 -2.22
CA LEU A 47 -5.82 0.05 -0.79
C LEU A 47 -5.33 1.48 -0.60
N SER A 48 -5.68 2.08 0.52
CA SER A 48 -5.21 3.40 0.89
C SER A 48 -3.95 3.30 1.74
N LEU A 49 -2.92 4.04 1.36
CA LEU A 49 -1.71 4.21 2.16
C LEU A 49 -1.72 5.62 2.73
N VAL A 50 -1.75 5.73 4.04
CA VAL A 50 -1.90 7.02 4.74
C VAL A 50 -0.63 7.29 5.53
N PHE A 51 -0.02 8.45 5.27
CA PHE A 51 1.19 8.91 5.97
C PHE A 51 0.80 9.80 7.15
N TYR A 52 1.51 9.65 8.26
CA TYR A 52 1.25 10.42 9.46
C TYR A 52 2.47 11.23 9.85
N LYS A 53 2.20 12.40 10.41
CA LYS A 53 3.16 13.23 11.14
C LYS A 53 2.66 13.35 12.56
N GLY A 54 3.24 12.54 13.47
CA GLY A 54 2.68 12.41 14.80
C GLY A 54 1.25 11.86 14.73
N PRO A 55 0.27 12.45 15.44
CA PRO A 55 -1.10 11.98 15.42
C PRO A 55 -1.92 12.47 14.22
N HIS A 56 -1.34 13.29 13.36
CA HIS A 56 -2.06 13.92 12.25
C HIS A 56 -1.67 13.32 10.92
N ILE A 57 -2.61 13.31 9.96
CA ILE A 57 -2.34 12.91 8.59
C ILE A 57 -1.39 13.95 7.98
N ALA A 58 -0.31 13.48 7.35
CA ALA A 58 0.67 14.35 6.74
C ALA A 58 0.12 15.01 5.48
N ASP A 59 0.60 16.25 5.21
CA ASP A 59 0.25 16.97 3.99
C ASP A 59 0.75 16.21 2.77
N GLY A 60 -0.16 15.86 1.86
CA GLY A 60 0.15 15.08 0.67
C GLY A 60 1.06 15.78 -0.33
N ASP A 61 1.23 17.11 -0.24
CA ASP A 61 2.15 17.85 -1.10
C ASP A 61 3.60 17.78 -0.66
N LEU A 62 3.86 17.27 0.55
CA LEU A 62 5.23 17.01 0.99
C LEU A 62 5.81 15.82 0.23
N THR A 63 7.12 15.87 -0.03
CA THR A 63 7.85 14.67 -0.45
C THR A 63 8.12 13.79 0.75
N LEU A 64 8.44 12.53 0.52
CA LEU A 64 8.82 11.62 1.59
C LEU A 64 10.05 12.15 2.34
N ALA A 65 11.03 12.66 1.60
CA ALA A 65 12.24 13.25 2.20
C ALA A 65 11.89 14.48 3.05
N ALA A 66 10.96 15.31 2.59
CA ALA A 66 10.53 16.50 3.35
C ALA A 66 9.79 16.11 4.64
N LEU A 67 8.99 15.06 4.60
CA LEU A 67 8.33 14.55 5.81
C LEU A 67 9.36 14.10 6.84
N ASN A 68 10.39 13.39 6.41
CA ASN A 68 11.46 12.93 7.30
C ASN A 68 12.18 14.08 7.98
N LYS A 69 12.40 15.19 7.29
CA LYS A 69 13.05 16.37 7.89
C LYS A 69 12.29 16.94 9.08
N LYS A 70 11.02 16.58 9.22
CA LYS A 70 10.16 17.03 10.30
C LYS A 70 10.00 16.00 11.41
N THR A 71 10.71 14.88 11.33
CA THR A 71 10.73 13.83 12.34
C THR A 71 12.10 13.79 13.00
N THR A 72 12.23 13.02 14.09
CA THR A 72 13.51 12.85 14.78
C THR A 72 14.39 11.77 14.17
N LYS A 73 13.85 10.95 13.25
CA LYS A 73 14.61 9.89 12.60
C LYS A 73 15.16 10.36 11.27
N ASN A 74 16.37 9.92 10.95
CA ASN A 74 16.96 10.18 9.65
C ASN A 74 16.42 9.20 8.62
N ILE A 75 16.10 9.73 7.45
CA ILE A 75 15.65 8.93 6.32
C ILE A 75 16.86 8.57 5.46
N ASN A 76 16.88 7.37 4.92
CA ASN A 76 17.87 6.99 3.93
C ASN A 76 17.45 7.52 2.56
N THR A 77 17.89 8.74 2.24
CA THR A 77 17.54 9.39 0.97
C THR A 77 18.30 8.81 -0.22
N HIS A 78 19.28 7.95 0.02
CA HIS A 78 20.06 7.30 -1.03
C HIS A 78 19.55 5.89 -1.34
N ALA A 79 18.55 5.42 -0.61
CA ALA A 79 17.94 4.13 -0.92
C ALA A 79 17.32 4.17 -2.31
N GLU A 80 17.56 3.13 -3.11
CA GLU A 80 17.02 3.00 -4.47
C GLU A 80 15.52 2.71 -4.49
N GLY A 81 14.84 3.08 -3.44
CA GLY A 81 13.43 2.84 -3.29
C GLY A 81 13.15 1.59 -2.47
N LEU A 82 12.00 1.61 -1.87
CA LEU A 82 11.49 0.50 -1.08
C LEU A 82 10.51 -0.28 -1.95
N LYS A 83 10.72 -1.58 -2.06
CA LYS A 83 9.79 -2.44 -2.82
C LYS A 83 8.80 -3.08 -1.87
N ILE A 84 7.53 -2.90 -2.17
CA ILE A 84 6.42 -3.52 -1.44
C ILE A 84 5.79 -4.55 -2.38
N LYS A 85 5.62 -5.77 -1.88
CA LYS A 85 5.04 -6.87 -2.66
C LYS A 85 3.73 -7.32 -2.03
N ALA A 86 2.85 -7.86 -2.86
CA ALA A 86 1.56 -8.37 -2.41
C ALA A 86 1.69 -9.53 -1.40
N SER A 87 2.81 -10.26 -1.44
CA SER A 87 3.06 -11.36 -0.50
C SER A 87 3.46 -10.90 0.90
N MET A 88 3.80 -9.63 1.08
CA MET A 88 4.15 -9.09 2.39
C MET A 88 2.90 -8.96 3.26
N LYS A 89 3.06 -9.19 4.57
CA LYS A 89 2.02 -8.86 5.52
C LYS A 89 1.87 -7.35 5.65
N VAL A 90 0.64 -6.90 5.87
CA VAL A 90 0.33 -5.47 6.02
C VAL A 90 1.21 -4.83 7.10
N GLY A 91 1.29 -5.46 8.28
CA GLY A 91 2.09 -4.94 9.39
C GLY A 91 3.58 -4.87 9.05
N ASP A 92 4.10 -5.83 8.29
CA ASP A 92 5.50 -5.84 7.88
C ASP A 92 5.80 -4.71 6.89
N ALA A 93 4.87 -4.44 5.96
CA ALA A 93 5.01 -3.31 5.04
C ALA A 93 5.03 -1.97 5.79
N GLU A 94 4.15 -1.81 6.78
CA GLU A 94 4.13 -0.60 7.62
C GLU A 94 5.45 -0.43 8.38
N LYS A 95 5.99 -1.51 8.92
CA LYS A 95 7.30 -1.48 9.61
C LYS A 95 8.44 -1.12 8.68
N LEU A 96 8.38 -1.53 7.41
CA LEU A 96 9.40 -1.17 6.43
C LEU A 96 9.44 0.33 6.19
N PHE A 97 8.30 1.00 6.13
CA PHE A 97 8.28 2.46 6.01
C PHE A 97 8.95 3.13 7.22
N ASP A 98 8.70 2.63 8.41
CA ASP A 98 9.35 3.17 9.61
C ASP A 98 10.85 2.91 9.62
N SER A 99 11.27 1.68 9.34
CA SER A 99 12.69 1.31 9.39
C SER A 99 13.50 1.93 8.23
N SER A 100 12.90 2.06 7.04
CA SER A 100 13.61 2.56 5.86
C SER A 100 13.58 4.08 5.77
N PHE A 101 12.47 4.70 6.13
CA PHE A 101 12.27 6.13 5.93
C PHE A 101 11.94 6.90 7.22
N GLY A 102 11.78 6.22 8.34
CA GLY A 102 11.45 6.88 9.59
C GLY A 102 10.09 7.55 9.59
N VAL A 103 9.14 7.04 8.80
CA VAL A 103 7.81 7.62 8.68
C VAL A 103 6.75 6.60 9.11
N ALA A 104 5.72 7.09 9.76
CA ALA A 104 4.60 6.25 10.19
C ALA A 104 3.54 6.21 9.09
N VAL A 105 3.10 5.01 8.75
CA VAL A 105 2.03 4.81 7.77
C VAL A 105 1.01 3.84 8.31
N GLN A 106 -0.21 3.92 7.78
CA GLN A 106 -1.25 2.91 7.99
C GLN A 106 -1.84 2.52 6.64
N ILE A 107 -2.11 1.23 6.48
CA ILE A 107 -2.79 0.70 5.31
C ILE A 107 -4.26 0.52 5.67
N LYS A 108 -5.13 1.16 4.89
CA LYS A 108 -6.57 1.15 5.08
C LYS A 108 -7.24 0.63 3.83
N ASP A 109 -8.55 0.37 3.92
CA ASP A 109 -9.33 -0.03 2.75
C ASP A 109 -9.27 1.04 1.66
N ALA A 110 -9.84 0.73 0.48
CA ALA A 110 -9.79 1.64 -0.67
C ALA A 110 -10.37 3.02 -0.39
N GLU A 111 -11.30 3.11 0.55
CA GLU A 111 -11.97 4.36 0.92
C GLU A 111 -11.26 5.10 2.04
N GLY A 112 -10.23 4.49 2.62
CA GLY A 112 -9.46 5.11 3.70
C GLY A 112 -10.15 5.15 5.04
N LYS A 113 -11.17 4.31 5.25
CA LYS A 113 -12.01 4.34 6.45
C LYS A 113 -11.67 3.27 7.47
N ILE A 114 -11.30 2.07 7.02
CA ILE A 114 -11.11 0.89 7.88
C ILE A 114 -9.67 0.46 7.82
N LEU A 115 -9.06 0.28 9.00
CA LEU A 115 -7.71 -0.28 9.11
C LEU A 115 -7.72 -1.73 8.66
N VAL A 116 -6.76 -2.08 7.80
CA VAL A 116 -6.57 -3.47 7.38
C VAL A 116 -5.80 -4.21 8.47
N PRO A 117 -6.18 -5.46 8.79
CA PRO A 117 -5.45 -6.24 9.79
C PRO A 117 -3.98 -6.44 9.42
N ASN A 118 -3.09 -6.31 10.41
CA ASN A 118 -1.64 -6.43 10.19
C ASN A 118 -1.19 -7.84 9.84
N GLY A 119 -1.95 -8.86 10.23
CA GLY A 119 -1.56 -10.25 10.07
C GLY A 119 -1.84 -10.86 8.72
N ILE A 120 -2.54 -10.17 7.83
CA ILE A 120 -2.83 -10.65 6.47
C ILE A 120 -1.87 -10.03 5.47
N THR A 121 -1.74 -10.65 4.30
CA THR A 121 -0.90 -10.09 3.24
C THR A 121 -1.59 -8.93 2.54
N ILE A 122 -0.79 -8.10 1.88
CA ILE A 122 -1.33 -7.01 1.06
C ILE A 122 -2.24 -7.56 -0.04
N GLY A 123 -1.87 -8.70 -0.64
CA GLY A 123 -2.71 -9.35 -1.63
C GLY A 123 -4.05 -9.79 -1.08
N GLN A 124 -4.09 -10.36 0.11
CA GLN A 124 -5.34 -10.72 0.78
C GLN A 124 -6.19 -9.48 1.07
N ALA A 125 -5.55 -8.42 1.54
CA ALA A 125 -6.24 -7.15 1.77
C ALA A 125 -6.80 -6.56 0.49
N ALA A 126 -6.02 -6.61 -0.60
CA ALA A 126 -6.45 -6.10 -1.91
C ALA A 126 -7.69 -6.84 -2.42
N ARG A 127 -7.81 -8.12 -2.10
CA ARG A 127 -8.99 -8.93 -2.45
C ARG A 127 -10.17 -8.74 -1.49
N GLY A 128 -10.00 -7.96 -0.43
CA GLY A 128 -11.04 -7.73 0.55
C GLY A 128 -11.30 -8.91 1.50
N GLU A 129 -10.35 -9.79 1.68
CA GLU A 129 -10.54 -11.01 2.48
C GLU A 129 -10.73 -10.75 3.98
N TYR A 130 -10.56 -9.53 4.44
CA TYR A 130 -10.82 -9.12 5.83
C TYR A 130 -12.23 -8.56 6.04
N LYS A 131 -12.98 -8.39 4.98
CA LYS A 131 -14.37 -7.90 5.05
C LYS A 131 -15.31 -9.08 5.21
N LEU A 132 -16.13 -9.02 6.24
CA LEU A 132 -17.12 -10.06 6.52
C LEU A 132 -18.50 -9.68 6.03
#